data_92b4afd736ebd12bf858b1bf2089eae8
#
_entry.id   92b4afd736ebd12bf858b1bf2089eae8
#
_cell.length_a   1.000
_cell.length_b   1.000
_cell.length_c   1.000
_cell.angle_alpha   90.00
_cell.angle_beta   90.00
_cell.angle_gamma   90.00
#
_symmetry.space_group_name_H-M   'P 1'
#
loop_
_entity.id
_entity.type
_entity.pdbx_description
1 polymer ?
#
loop_
_entity_poly.entity_id
_entity_poly.type
_entity_poly.pdbx_seq_one_letter_code
_entity_poly.pdbx_strand_id
1 'polypeptide(L)'
;MSNVIEGNDSNFENDVLKSDIPVLVDFWAPWCGPCKAVAPVLEEISIEFKDKIKIIKINVDDNQEYAAKYGIQSIPTLLVFNKG
;
A
#
# COMPACT_ATOMS: atom_id res chain seq x y z
N MET A 1 -2.10 16.01 -8.04
CA MET A 1 -1.02 15.03 -8.06
C MET A 1 -1.14 14.07 -6.89
N SER A 2 -0.83 12.82 -7.12
CA SER A 2 -0.95 11.79 -6.10
C SER A 2 0.26 11.78 -5.18
N ASN A 3 0.02 11.50 -3.88
CA ASN A 3 1.07 11.26 -2.91
C ASN A 3 1.20 9.78 -2.57
N VAL A 4 0.62 8.90 -3.39
CA VAL A 4 0.75 7.46 -3.22
C VAL A 4 2.18 7.05 -3.52
N ILE A 5 2.77 6.27 -2.62
CA ILE A 5 4.15 5.82 -2.72
C ILE A 5 4.18 4.42 -3.32
N GLU A 6 5.07 4.18 -4.28
CA GLU A 6 5.34 2.82 -4.74
C GLU A 6 6.34 2.19 -3.80
N GLY A 7 5.88 1.18 -3.04
CA GLY A 7 6.74 0.47 -2.12
C GLY A 7 7.28 -0.81 -2.73
N ASN A 8 8.22 -1.41 -2.01
CA ASN A 8 8.79 -2.70 -2.39
C ASN A 8 9.24 -3.44 -1.14
N ASP A 9 9.64 -4.70 -1.33
CA ASP A 9 10.07 -5.53 -0.20
C ASP A 9 11.23 -4.92 0.58
N SER A 10 12.18 -4.30 -0.12
CA SER A 10 13.36 -3.74 0.55
C SER A 10 13.05 -2.48 1.37
N ASN A 11 12.03 -1.73 1.02
CA ASN A 11 11.67 -0.48 1.72
C ASN A 11 10.54 -0.65 2.72
N PHE A 12 9.88 -1.81 2.74
CA PHE A 12 8.67 -2.01 3.55
C PHE A 12 8.90 -1.73 5.02
N GLU A 13 10.00 -2.22 5.56
CA GLU A 13 10.28 -2.02 6.98
C GLU A 13 10.37 -0.54 7.33
N ASN A 14 11.16 0.22 6.57
CA ASN A 14 11.33 1.64 6.84
C ASN A 14 10.07 2.45 6.55
N ASP A 15 9.40 2.17 5.44
CA ASP A 15 8.28 2.99 5.00
C ASP A 15 6.98 2.66 5.71
N VAL A 16 6.81 1.42 6.15
CA VAL A 16 5.58 0.96 6.77
C VAL A 16 5.76 0.70 8.25
N LEU A 17 6.65 -0.23 8.60
CA LEU A 17 6.74 -0.72 9.98
C LEU A 17 7.33 0.32 10.92
N LYS A 18 8.21 1.18 10.43
CA LYS A 18 8.84 2.25 11.22
C LYS A 18 8.21 3.61 11.03
N SER A 19 7.07 3.67 10.34
CA SER A 19 6.40 4.94 10.10
C SER A 19 5.82 5.52 11.40
N ASP A 20 5.97 6.84 11.58
CA ASP A 20 5.41 7.57 12.71
C ASP A 20 3.92 7.82 12.57
N ILE A 21 3.40 7.76 11.36
CA ILE A 21 1.97 7.97 11.10
C ILE A 21 1.37 6.68 10.54
N PRO A 22 0.04 6.52 10.62
CA PRO A 22 -0.61 5.34 10.07
C PRO A 22 -0.32 5.17 8.58
N VAL A 23 -0.20 3.92 8.14
CA VAL A 23 0.09 3.59 6.76
C VAL A 23 -1.00 2.67 6.23
N LEU A 24 -1.56 3.02 5.09
CA LEU A 24 -2.49 2.16 4.35
C LEU A 24 -1.68 1.50 3.24
N VAL A 25 -1.61 0.18 3.27
CA VAL A 25 -0.87 -0.60 2.26
C VAL A 25 -1.86 -1.27 1.33
N ASP A 26 -1.71 -1.02 0.04
CA ASP A 26 -2.52 -1.60 -1.03
C ASP A 26 -1.71 -2.66 -1.76
N PHE A 27 -2.06 -3.92 -1.53
CA PHE A 27 -1.47 -5.03 -2.29
C PHE A 27 -2.26 -5.20 -3.59
N TRP A 28 -1.58 -5.02 -4.72
CA TRP A 28 -2.22 -4.95 -6.03
C TRP A 28 -1.37 -5.62 -7.10
N ALA A 29 -1.91 -5.74 -8.30
CA ALA A 29 -1.16 -6.20 -9.47
C ALA A 29 -1.68 -5.49 -10.72
N PRO A 30 -0.83 -5.32 -11.76
CA PRO A 30 -1.24 -4.62 -12.97
C PRO A 30 -2.40 -5.28 -13.73
N TRP A 31 -2.54 -6.58 -13.62
CA TRP A 31 -3.61 -7.33 -14.30
C TRP A 31 -4.92 -7.35 -13.53
N CYS A 32 -4.96 -6.78 -12.37
CA CYS A 32 -6.12 -6.82 -11.48
C CYS A 32 -7.11 -5.71 -11.81
N GLY A 33 -8.26 -6.07 -12.36
CA GLY A 33 -9.30 -5.08 -12.71
C GLY A 33 -9.80 -4.28 -11.51
N PRO A 34 -10.24 -4.95 -10.41
CA PRO A 34 -10.70 -4.22 -9.22
C PRO A 34 -9.63 -3.30 -8.62
N CYS A 35 -8.35 -3.67 -8.74
CA CYS A 35 -7.26 -2.81 -8.25
C CYS A 35 -7.25 -1.46 -8.97
N LYS A 36 -7.60 -1.46 -10.26
CA LYS A 36 -7.63 -0.23 -11.05
C LYS A 36 -8.75 0.70 -10.60
N ALA A 37 -9.85 0.14 -10.11
CA ALA A 37 -10.96 0.93 -9.60
C ALA A 37 -10.62 1.56 -8.24
N VAL A 38 -9.77 0.91 -7.45
CA VAL A 38 -9.35 1.41 -6.14
C VAL A 38 -8.32 2.53 -6.27
N ALA A 39 -7.46 2.48 -7.28
CA ALA A 39 -6.36 3.41 -7.42
C ALA A 39 -6.76 4.89 -7.35
N PRO A 40 -7.78 5.37 -8.09
CA PRO A 40 -8.18 6.78 -7.99
C PRO A 40 -8.63 7.19 -6.60
N VAL A 41 -9.29 6.29 -5.88
CA VAL A 41 -9.76 6.56 -4.52
C VAL A 41 -8.56 6.76 -3.59
N LEU A 42 -7.55 5.90 -3.71
CA LEU A 42 -6.35 6.01 -2.89
C LEU A 42 -5.59 7.30 -3.21
N GLU A 43 -5.58 7.72 -4.47
CA GLU A 43 -4.93 8.96 -4.85
C GLU A 43 -5.63 10.16 -4.20
N GLU A 44 -6.96 10.18 -4.18
CA GLU A 44 -7.71 11.24 -3.51
C GLU A 44 -7.40 11.28 -2.03
N ILE A 45 -7.40 10.12 -1.37
CA ILE A 45 -7.11 10.05 0.07
C ILE A 45 -5.68 10.54 0.34
N SER A 46 -4.73 10.19 -0.52
CA SER A 46 -3.34 10.57 -0.34
C SER A 46 -3.14 12.08 -0.42
N ILE A 47 -3.99 12.78 -1.17
CA ILE A 47 -3.93 14.23 -1.29
C ILE A 47 -4.65 14.88 -0.11
N GLU A 48 -5.85 14.40 0.20
CA GLU A 48 -6.69 15.00 1.24
C GLU A 48 -6.10 14.84 2.64
N PHE A 49 -5.49 13.70 2.92
CA PHE A 49 -4.96 13.38 4.25
C PHE A 49 -3.44 13.23 4.25
N LYS A 50 -2.74 13.98 3.42
CA LYS A 50 -1.32 13.76 3.13
C LYS A 50 -0.39 13.75 4.34
N ASP A 51 -0.72 14.48 5.39
CA ASP A 51 0.13 14.54 6.59
C ASP A 51 -0.40 13.65 7.71
N LYS A 52 -1.51 12.97 7.49
CA LYS A 52 -2.18 12.16 8.52
C LYS A 52 -2.10 10.68 8.25
N ILE A 53 -2.00 10.28 7.01
CA ILE A 53 -1.88 8.89 6.61
C ILE A 53 -0.96 8.77 5.40
N LYS A 54 -0.13 7.74 5.42
CA LYS A 54 0.74 7.42 4.29
C LYS A 54 0.09 6.29 3.51
N ILE A 55 0.12 6.37 2.19
CA ILE A 55 -0.46 5.33 1.34
C ILE A 55 0.65 4.75 0.48
N ILE A 56 0.81 3.43 0.56
CA ILE A 56 1.86 2.70 -0.15
C ILE A 56 1.22 1.58 -0.94
N LYS A 57 1.60 1.46 -2.21
CA LYS A 57 1.16 0.37 -3.07
C LYS A 57 2.29 -0.64 -3.22
N ILE A 58 1.95 -1.92 -3.07
CA ILE A 58 2.90 -3.02 -3.24
C ILE A 58 2.41 -3.89 -4.40
N ASN A 59 3.19 -3.94 -5.48
CA ASN A 59 2.90 -4.81 -6.60
C ASN A 59 3.31 -6.24 -6.22
N VAL A 60 2.33 -7.13 -6.05
CA VAL A 60 2.60 -8.48 -5.55
C VAL A 60 3.32 -9.37 -6.59
N ASP A 61 3.30 -8.99 -7.86
CA ASP A 61 4.05 -9.75 -8.87
C ASP A 61 5.55 -9.64 -8.65
N ASP A 62 6.01 -8.47 -8.20
CA ASP A 62 7.42 -8.19 -8.01
C ASP A 62 7.88 -8.24 -6.55
N ASN A 63 6.93 -8.22 -5.60
CA ASN A 63 7.22 -8.07 -4.19
C ASN A 63 6.37 -9.03 -3.39
N GLN A 64 6.89 -10.23 -3.17
CA GLN A 64 6.11 -11.32 -2.56
C GLN A 64 6.36 -11.52 -1.08
N GLU A 65 7.41 -10.92 -0.53
CA GLU A 65 7.82 -11.17 0.85
C GLU A 65 6.73 -10.85 1.87
N TYR A 66 6.23 -9.62 1.86
CA TYR A 66 5.24 -9.20 2.85
C TYR A 66 3.84 -9.67 2.50
N ALA A 67 3.54 -9.84 1.21
CA ALA A 67 2.28 -10.44 0.81
C ALA A 67 2.17 -11.85 1.39
N ALA A 68 3.24 -12.63 1.31
CA ALA A 68 3.27 -13.97 1.88
C ALA A 68 3.21 -13.92 3.41
N LYS A 69 3.96 -13.01 4.03
CA LYS A 69 4.00 -12.88 5.47
C LYS A 69 2.64 -12.59 6.08
N TYR A 70 1.86 -11.74 5.43
CA TYR A 70 0.53 -11.37 5.93
C TYR A 70 -0.61 -12.20 5.34
N GLY A 71 -0.27 -13.26 4.61
CA GLY A 71 -1.26 -14.19 4.10
C GLY A 71 -2.20 -13.59 3.05
N ILE A 72 -1.67 -12.70 2.19
CA ILE A 72 -2.48 -12.08 1.16
C ILE A 72 -2.79 -13.10 0.08
N GLN A 73 -4.06 -13.49 -0.05
CA GLN A 73 -4.49 -14.51 -1.02
C GLN A 73 -5.28 -13.94 -2.18
N SER A 74 -5.81 -12.75 -2.01
CA SER A 74 -6.58 -12.10 -3.06
C SER A 74 -6.23 -10.63 -3.10
N ILE A 75 -6.42 -10.00 -4.26
CA ILE A 75 -6.15 -8.57 -4.46
C ILE A 75 -7.36 -7.92 -5.11
N PRO A 76 -7.61 -6.63 -4.82
CA PRO A 76 -6.82 -5.79 -3.92
C PRO A 76 -7.05 -6.17 -2.46
N THR A 77 -6.00 -6.06 -1.66
CA THR A 77 -6.12 -6.18 -0.21
C THR A 77 -5.52 -4.93 0.41
N LEU A 78 -6.27 -4.29 1.29
CA LEU A 78 -5.85 -3.07 1.96
C LEU A 78 -5.64 -3.39 3.43
N LEU A 79 -4.43 -3.11 3.93
CA LEU A 79 -4.11 -3.28 5.34
C LEU A 79 -3.69 -1.94 5.93
N VAL A 80 -4.12 -1.67 7.16
CA VAL A 80 -3.70 -0.46 7.87
C VAL A 80 -2.68 -0.85 8.94
N PHE A 81 -1.55 -0.17 8.93
CA PHE A 81 -0.51 -0.34 9.93
C PHE A 81 -0.44 0.93 10.77
N ASN A 82 -0.43 0.78 12.08
CA ASN A 82 -0.27 1.91 12.99
C ASN A 82 0.83 1.56 13.98
N LYS A 83 2.03 2.10 13.71
CA LYS A 83 3.23 1.84 14.50
C LYS A 83 3.65 0.36 14.49
N GLY A 84 3.56 -0.21 13.30
CA GLY A 84 3.98 -1.58 13.07
C GLY A 84 2.91 -2.65 13.11
#